data_f41fab50f6dcbcdf6f5326d58d9d5796
#
_entry.id   f41fab50f6dcbcdf6f5326d58d9d5796
#
_cell.length_a   1.000
_cell.length_b   1.000
_cell.length_c   1.000
_cell.angle_alpha   90.00
_cell.angle_beta   90.00
_cell.angle_gamma   90.00
#
_symmetry.space_group_name_H-M   'P 1'
#
loop_
_entity.id
_entity.type
_entity.pdbx_description
1 polymer ?
#
loop_
_entity_poly.entity_id
_entity_poly.type
_entity_poly.pdbx_seq_one_letter_code
_entity_poly.pdbx_strand_id
1 'polypeptide(L)'
;MNHIVGISGGKDSTAMAIALRELEPRHDYSFAITPTGRELPVMIDHWKRLEGLLNAPLIRVPAPTLNDLIIRQRALPNFQMRWCTRMVKIQPFMVWAASQSPATTCIGIRADEVLGDSPREGTDWKGIDGITQDFPLVRWGWGLEKVKSYLKEKGITIPPRTDCDICFYQRLIEWFELWRDHPDRWLEGEAYESFTGFTFRSDQRDTWPASMKGLRLEFERGKIPKDTRNGKQRTSMCSWCAR
;
A
#
# COMPACT_ATOMS: atom_id res chain seq x y z
N MET A 1 22.96 -2.57 -15.20
CA MET A 1 22.43 -3.09 -13.90
C MET A 1 20.95 -2.71 -13.85
N ASN A 2 20.06 -3.66 -13.65
CA ASN A 2 18.62 -3.41 -13.64
C ASN A 2 18.21 -2.65 -12.35
N HIS A 3 17.35 -1.62 -12.50
CA HIS A 3 16.80 -0.87 -11.39
C HIS A 3 15.34 -1.28 -11.20
N ILE A 4 15.04 -1.95 -10.09
CA ILE A 4 13.69 -2.41 -9.74
C ILE A 4 13.00 -1.33 -8.92
N VAL A 5 11.95 -0.74 -9.45
CA VAL A 5 11.19 0.32 -8.79
C VAL A 5 9.94 -0.27 -8.17
N GLY A 6 9.89 -0.30 -6.84
CA GLY A 6 8.72 -0.78 -6.09
C GLY A 6 7.56 0.20 -6.14
N ILE A 7 6.44 -0.20 -6.75
CA ILE A 7 5.24 0.64 -6.93
C ILE A 7 4.12 0.16 -5.98
N SER A 8 3.75 0.98 -5.02
CA SER A 8 2.52 0.77 -4.24
C SER A 8 1.29 1.46 -4.85
N GLY A 9 1.51 2.38 -5.79
CA GLY A 9 0.49 3.28 -6.33
C GLY A 9 0.14 4.45 -5.41
N GLY A 10 0.78 4.56 -4.25
CA GLY A 10 0.68 5.74 -3.40
C GLY A 10 1.50 6.91 -3.94
N LYS A 11 1.29 8.10 -3.36
CA LYS A 11 1.93 9.35 -3.81
C LYS A 11 3.45 9.26 -3.90
N ASP A 12 4.10 8.64 -2.91
CA ASP A 12 5.56 8.61 -2.79
C ASP A 12 6.18 7.70 -3.86
N SER A 13 5.69 6.47 -4.01
CA SER A 13 6.17 5.55 -5.05
C SER A 13 5.84 6.02 -6.46
N THR A 14 4.70 6.69 -6.66
CA THR A 14 4.32 7.28 -7.95
C THR A 14 5.24 8.44 -8.32
N ALA A 15 5.46 9.39 -7.39
CA ALA A 15 6.37 10.50 -7.63
C ALA A 15 7.80 10.02 -7.91
N MET A 16 8.29 9.06 -7.11
CA MET A 16 9.61 8.46 -7.30
C MET A 16 9.75 7.84 -8.69
N ALA A 17 8.80 7.02 -9.10
CA ALA A 17 8.89 6.31 -10.38
C ALA A 17 8.94 7.26 -11.58
N ILE A 18 8.12 8.31 -11.56
CA ILE A 18 8.09 9.29 -12.65
C ILE A 18 9.36 10.15 -12.63
N ALA A 19 9.79 10.60 -11.43
CA ALA A 19 11.00 11.39 -11.29
C ALA A 19 12.27 10.61 -11.70
N LEU A 20 12.37 9.31 -11.43
CA LEU A 20 13.46 8.46 -11.89
C LEU A 20 13.56 8.47 -13.42
N ARG A 21 12.44 8.33 -14.12
CA ARG A 21 12.41 8.39 -15.58
C ARG A 21 12.84 9.75 -16.14
N GLU A 22 12.56 10.83 -15.42
CA GLU A 22 12.90 12.20 -15.87
C GLU A 22 14.31 12.62 -15.47
N LEU A 23 14.70 12.37 -14.24
CA LEU A 23 15.96 12.87 -13.68
C LEU A 23 17.15 11.94 -13.96
N GLU A 24 16.87 10.64 -14.10
CA GLU A 24 17.89 9.61 -14.29
C GLU A 24 17.56 8.69 -15.49
N PRO A 25 17.33 9.24 -16.70
CA PRO A 25 16.81 8.49 -17.86
C PRO A 25 17.78 7.46 -18.43
N ARG A 26 19.02 7.41 -17.95
CA ARG A 26 20.06 6.50 -18.46
C ARG A 26 19.99 5.09 -17.88
N HIS A 27 19.15 4.87 -16.86
CA HIS A 27 19.00 3.57 -16.23
C HIS A 27 17.85 2.78 -16.83
N ASP A 28 18.01 1.47 -16.87
CA ASP A 28 16.92 0.55 -17.20
C ASP A 28 16.08 0.30 -15.94
N TYR A 29 14.79 0.63 -16.01
CA TYR A 29 13.85 0.49 -14.92
C TYR A 29 12.84 -0.62 -15.17
N SER A 30 12.68 -1.49 -14.18
CA SER A 30 11.59 -2.46 -14.07
C SER A 30 10.64 -2.00 -12.97
N PHE A 31 9.40 -1.68 -13.29
CA PHE A 31 8.39 -1.23 -12.33
C PHE A 31 7.60 -2.42 -11.80
N ALA A 32 7.64 -2.67 -10.50
CA ALA A 32 7.07 -3.87 -9.89
C ALA A 32 6.00 -3.53 -8.85
N ILE A 33 4.88 -4.26 -8.91
CA ILE A 33 3.79 -4.20 -7.94
C ILE A 33 3.60 -5.56 -7.27
N THR A 34 3.12 -5.55 -6.03
CA THR A 34 2.69 -6.75 -5.29
C THR A 34 1.19 -6.63 -4.97
N PRO A 35 0.32 -7.04 -5.91
CA PRO A 35 -1.11 -6.98 -5.68
C PRO A 35 -1.53 -7.87 -4.51
N THR A 36 -2.45 -7.40 -3.70
CA THR A 36 -2.99 -8.16 -2.57
C THR A 36 -4.21 -8.99 -2.94
N GLY A 37 -4.80 -8.71 -4.13
CA GLY A 37 -6.09 -9.24 -4.56
C GLY A 37 -7.29 -8.49 -3.95
N ARG A 38 -7.02 -7.49 -3.11
CA ARG A 38 -8.05 -6.69 -2.41
C ARG A 38 -7.93 -5.19 -2.71
N GLU A 39 -7.42 -4.85 -3.88
CA GLU A 39 -7.38 -3.48 -4.36
C GLU A 39 -8.76 -3.02 -4.81
N LEU A 40 -9.12 -1.77 -4.49
CA LEU A 40 -10.32 -1.13 -5.03
C LEU A 40 -10.18 -0.89 -6.54
N PRO A 41 -11.29 -0.88 -7.32
CA PRO A 41 -11.24 -0.63 -8.76
C PRO A 41 -10.45 0.62 -9.14
N VAL A 42 -10.61 1.71 -8.39
CA VAL A 42 -9.87 2.96 -8.60
C VAL A 42 -8.34 2.78 -8.53
N MET A 43 -7.85 1.81 -7.76
CA MET A 43 -6.43 1.47 -7.69
C MET A 43 -5.96 0.73 -8.94
N ILE A 44 -6.77 -0.21 -9.44
CA ILE A 44 -6.47 -0.95 -10.67
C ILE A 44 -6.38 0.02 -11.85
N ASP A 45 -7.32 0.97 -11.95
CA ASP A 45 -7.30 1.98 -13.00
C ASP A 45 -6.13 2.97 -12.85
N HIS A 46 -5.73 3.25 -11.61
CA HIS A 46 -4.53 4.05 -11.36
C HIS A 46 -3.26 3.33 -11.83
N TRP A 47 -3.12 2.05 -11.59
CA TRP A 47 -1.99 1.27 -12.10
C TRP A 47 -1.93 1.28 -13.63
N LYS A 48 -3.07 1.09 -14.33
CA LYS A 48 -3.12 1.22 -15.79
C LYS A 48 -2.68 2.61 -16.29
N ARG A 49 -3.10 3.68 -15.58
CA ARG A 49 -2.62 5.03 -15.90
C ARG A 49 -1.12 5.18 -15.68
N LEU A 50 -0.57 4.58 -14.61
CA LEU A 50 0.86 4.60 -14.36
C LEU A 50 1.66 3.88 -15.47
N GLU A 51 1.17 2.77 -16.00
CA GLU A 51 1.80 2.11 -17.14
C GLU A 51 1.91 3.06 -18.35
N GLY A 52 0.85 3.82 -18.63
CA GLY A 52 0.89 4.84 -19.69
C GLY A 52 1.86 5.98 -19.38
N LEU A 53 1.88 6.51 -18.17
CA LEU A 53 2.79 7.59 -17.77
C LEU A 53 4.26 7.17 -17.77
N LEU A 54 4.54 5.94 -17.38
CA LEU A 54 5.90 5.39 -17.35
C LEU A 54 6.36 4.86 -18.71
N ASN A 55 5.44 4.74 -19.67
CA ASN A 55 5.65 4.05 -20.95
C ASN A 55 6.31 2.67 -20.73
N ALA A 56 5.83 1.94 -19.74
CA ALA A 56 6.34 0.61 -19.35
C ALA A 56 5.29 -0.17 -18.57
N PRO A 57 5.26 -1.50 -18.70
CA PRO A 57 4.33 -2.34 -17.94
C PRO A 57 4.69 -2.37 -16.45
N LEU A 58 3.68 -2.53 -15.60
CA LEU A 58 3.87 -2.85 -14.19
C LEU A 58 3.97 -4.37 -14.02
N ILE A 59 5.13 -4.84 -13.65
CA ILE A 59 5.40 -6.26 -13.40
C ILE A 59 4.66 -6.68 -12.13
N ARG A 60 3.74 -7.63 -12.26
CA ARG A 60 3.03 -8.21 -11.12
C ARG A 60 3.90 -9.29 -10.50
N VAL A 61 4.46 -9.00 -9.33
CA VAL A 61 5.27 -9.97 -8.60
C VAL A 61 4.39 -11.14 -8.15
N PRO A 62 4.78 -12.38 -8.43
CA PRO A 62 4.05 -13.56 -7.95
C PRO A 62 3.98 -13.59 -6.43
N ALA A 63 2.77 -13.55 -5.88
CA ALA A 63 2.51 -13.54 -4.44
C ALA A 63 1.17 -14.22 -4.13
N PRO A 64 1.01 -14.81 -2.94
CA PRO A 64 -0.30 -15.24 -2.49
C PRO A 64 -1.19 -14.01 -2.29
N THR A 65 -2.49 -14.14 -2.54
CA THR A 65 -3.43 -13.07 -2.24
C THR A 65 -3.70 -12.97 -0.74
N LEU A 66 -4.24 -11.83 -0.30
CA LEU A 66 -4.66 -11.67 1.09
C LEU A 66 -5.75 -12.69 1.45
N ASN A 67 -6.65 -12.98 0.52
CA ASN A 67 -7.72 -13.98 0.70
C ASN A 67 -7.16 -15.38 0.97
N ASP A 68 -6.19 -15.83 0.14
CA ASP A 68 -5.53 -17.13 0.30
C ASP A 68 -4.89 -17.26 1.70
N LEU A 69 -4.26 -16.19 2.16
CA LEU A 69 -3.59 -16.19 3.45
C LEU A 69 -4.57 -16.15 4.63
N ILE A 70 -5.68 -15.40 4.54
CA ILE A 70 -6.73 -15.41 5.56
C ILE A 70 -7.29 -16.83 5.72
N ILE A 71 -7.60 -17.50 4.60
CA ILE A 71 -8.12 -18.87 4.62
C ILE A 71 -7.09 -19.83 5.19
N ARG A 72 -5.85 -19.76 4.75
CA ARG A 72 -4.77 -20.65 5.19
C ARG A 72 -4.43 -20.50 6.67
N GLN A 73 -4.35 -19.26 7.15
CA GLN A 73 -3.96 -18.97 8.53
C GLN A 73 -5.13 -19.00 9.51
N ARG A 74 -6.38 -18.97 9.01
CA ARG A 74 -7.58 -18.80 9.83
C ARG A 74 -7.48 -17.61 10.78
N ALA A 75 -6.88 -16.51 10.31
CA ALA A 75 -6.63 -15.31 11.10
C ALA A 75 -6.76 -14.07 10.24
N LEU A 76 -7.18 -12.95 10.84
CA LEU A 76 -7.21 -11.64 10.21
C LEU A 76 -5.95 -10.84 10.58
N PRO A 77 -5.42 -10.04 9.65
CA PRO A 77 -4.36 -9.09 9.99
C PRO A 77 -4.91 -7.98 10.88
N ASN A 78 -4.12 -7.54 11.84
CA ASN A 78 -4.46 -6.46 12.75
C ASN A 78 -3.24 -5.57 13.08
N PHE A 79 -3.43 -4.59 13.97
CA PHE A 79 -2.36 -3.65 14.34
C PHE A 79 -1.14 -4.32 14.96
N GLN A 80 -1.32 -5.39 15.71
CA GLN A 80 -0.24 -6.13 16.39
C GLN A 80 0.40 -7.17 15.46
N MET A 81 -0.42 -7.83 14.64
CA MET A 81 0.00 -8.89 13.73
C MET A 81 -0.19 -8.46 12.27
N ARG A 82 0.76 -7.72 11.76
CA ARG A 82 0.76 -7.20 10.38
C ARG A 82 1.35 -8.20 9.37
N TRP A 83 1.02 -9.48 9.53
CA TRP A 83 1.52 -10.54 8.67
C TRP A 83 1.20 -10.30 7.17
N CYS A 84 0.09 -9.62 6.86
CA CYS A 84 -0.28 -9.30 5.48
C CYS A 84 0.81 -8.48 4.77
N THR A 85 1.39 -7.47 5.41
CA THR A 85 2.47 -6.68 4.82
C THR A 85 3.69 -7.55 4.51
N ARG A 86 4.07 -8.40 5.45
CA ARG A 86 5.24 -9.28 5.28
C ARG A 86 5.00 -10.34 4.22
N MET A 87 3.90 -11.08 4.30
CA MET A 87 3.68 -12.28 3.51
C MET A 87 3.10 -12.01 2.11
N VAL A 88 2.34 -10.92 1.94
CA VAL A 88 1.75 -10.57 0.64
C VAL A 88 2.64 -9.63 -0.14
N LYS A 89 3.42 -8.76 0.53
CA LYS A 89 4.17 -7.69 -0.15
C LYS A 89 5.68 -7.88 -0.04
N ILE A 90 6.24 -7.83 1.19
CA ILE A 90 7.69 -7.75 1.39
C ILE A 90 8.39 -9.04 0.95
N GLN A 91 8.02 -10.19 1.50
CA GLN A 91 8.68 -11.45 1.20
C GLN A 91 8.59 -11.84 -0.28
N PRO A 92 7.41 -11.78 -0.96
CA PRO A 92 7.34 -12.07 -2.38
C PRO A 92 8.20 -11.13 -3.22
N PHE A 93 8.19 -9.83 -2.90
CA PHE A 93 9.02 -8.87 -3.63
C PHE A 93 10.51 -9.16 -3.44
N MET A 94 10.96 -9.47 -2.22
CA MET A 94 12.37 -9.81 -1.94
C MET A 94 12.81 -11.06 -2.71
N VAL A 95 11.98 -12.11 -2.70
CA VAL A 95 12.28 -13.35 -3.44
C VAL A 95 12.35 -13.08 -4.93
N TRP A 96 11.41 -12.31 -5.47
CA TRP A 96 11.41 -11.96 -6.88
C TRP A 96 12.60 -11.05 -7.23
N ALA A 97 12.90 -10.02 -6.42
CA ALA A 97 14.04 -9.14 -6.65
C ALA A 97 15.37 -9.92 -6.63
N ALA A 98 15.52 -10.86 -5.71
CA ALA A 98 16.69 -11.75 -5.66
C ALA A 98 16.89 -12.55 -6.95
N SER A 99 15.80 -12.99 -7.59
CA SER A 99 15.86 -13.67 -8.89
C SER A 99 16.31 -12.78 -10.06
N GLN A 100 16.29 -11.45 -9.85
CA GLN A 100 16.75 -10.45 -10.83
C GLN A 100 18.20 -9.97 -10.58
N SER A 101 18.89 -10.58 -9.62
CA SER A 101 20.29 -10.23 -9.26
C SER A 101 21.24 -10.34 -10.47
N PRO A 102 22.20 -9.40 -10.66
CA PRO A 102 22.45 -8.21 -9.84
C PRO A 102 21.50 -7.05 -10.18
N ALA A 103 20.86 -6.48 -9.16
CA ALA A 103 19.91 -5.38 -9.34
C ALA A 103 19.95 -4.36 -8.19
N THR A 104 19.46 -3.15 -8.47
CA THR A 104 19.22 -2.11 -7.46
C THR A 104 17.71 -1.96 -7.23
N THR A 105 17.25 -2.07 -6.00
CA THR A 105 15.84 -1.83 -5.65
C THR A 105 15.64 -0.39 -5.20
N CYS A 106 14.77 0.36 -5.90
CA CYS A 106 14.41 1.73 -5.58
C CYS A 106 13.13 1.76 -4.73
N ILE A 107 13.19 2.32 -3.53
CA ILE A 107 12.11 2.33 -2.55
C ILE A 107 11.69 3.78 -2.24
N GLY A 108 10.38 4.05 -2.29
CA GLY A 108 9.80 5.38 -2.14
C GLY A 108 9.67 5.86 -0.70
N ILE A 109 10.76 5.84 0.07
CA ILE A 109 10.84 6.47 1.39
C ILE A 109 11.23 7.93 1.18
N ARG A 110 10.52 8.86 1.83
CA ARG A 110 10.81 10.28 1.73
C ARG A 110 11.91 10.71 2.70
N ALA A 111 12.56 11.83 2.39
CA ALA A 111 13.60 12.41 3.26
C ALA A 111 13.08 12.77 4.66
N ASP A 112 11.81 13.21 4.80
CA ASP A 112 11.18 13.54 6.09
C ASP A 112 10.69 12.31 6.88
N GLU A 113 10.86 11.11 6.34
CA GLU A 113 10.55 9.84 7.02
C GLU A 113 11.80 9.15 7.60
N VAL A 114 12.97 9.68 7.31
CA VAL A 114 14.23 9.16 7.85
C VAL A 114 14.44 9.69 9.26
N LEU A 115 14.64 8.80 10.22
CA LEU A 115 14.99 9.13 11.59
C LEU A 115 16.47 8.80 11.80
N GLY A 116 17.31 9.84 11.98
CA GLY A 116 18.76 9.68 12.09
C GLY A 116 19.41 9.36 10.74
N ASP A 117 20.56 8.67 10.77
CA ASP A 117 21.37 8.36 9.59
C ASP A 117 20.90 7.12 8.82
N SER A 118 19.86 6.45 9.29
CA SER A 118 19.35 5.23 8.67
C SER A 118 17.89 5.40 8.21
N PRO A 119 17.52 4.91 7.02
CA PRO A 119 16.13 4.69 6.67
C PRO A 119 15.47 3.83 7.74
N ARG A 120 14.16 4.00 7.94
CA ARG A 120 13.39 3.29 8.99
C ARG A 120 13.83 1.84 9.16
N GLU A 121 14.04 1.41 10.41
CA GLU A 121 14.27 0.01 10.75
C GLU A 121 13.24 -0.90 10.06
N GLY A 122 13.72 -1.97 9.43
CA GLY A 122 12.88 -2.93 8.68
C GLY A 122 12.91 -2.75 7.16
N THR A 123 13.58 -1.72 6.62
CA THR A 123 13.86 -1.59 5.17
C THR A 123 15.23 -2.12 4.80
N ASP A 124 15.98 -2.56 5.81
CA ASP A 124 17.31 -3.08 5.61
C ASP A 124 17.26 -4.53 5.09
N TRP A 125 17.44 -4.66 3.78
CA TRP A 125 17.54 -5.96 3.12
C TRP A 125 18.99 -6.46 3.13
N LYS A 126 19.73 -6.15 4.19
CA LYS A 126 21.08 -6.65 4.38
C LYS A 126 21.07 -8.18 4.28
N GLY A 127 21.81 -8.70 3.31
CA GLY A 127 22.02 -10.13 3.13
C GLY A 127 21.35 -10.77 1.92
N ILE A 128 20.76 -10.01 0.99
CA ILE A 128 20.43 -10.55 -0.33
C ILE A 128 21.61 -10.28 -1.26
N ASP A 129 22.36 -11.31 -1.59
CA ASP A 129 23.53 -11.19 -2.45
C ASP A 129 23.15 -10.62 -3.82
N GLY A 130 23.91 -9.62 -4.26
CA GLY A 130 23.74 -8.96 -5.54
C GLY A 130 22.53 -7.99 -5.62
N ILE A 131 21.83 -7.74 -4.50
CA ILE A 131 20.79 -6.71 -4.42
C ILE A 131 21.29 -5.53 -3.61
N THR A 132 21.29 -4.35 -4.22
CA THR A 132 21.50 -3.07 -3.54
C THR A 132 20.19 -2.32 -3.36
N GLN A 133 20.12 -1.44 -2.37
CA GLN A 133 18.96 -0.57 -2.14
C GLN A 133 19.31 0.87 -2.48
N ASP A 134 18.39 1.57 -3.13
CA ASP A 134 18.41 3.01 -3.32
C ASP A 134 17.12 3.61 -2.76
N PHE A 135 17.23 4.79 -2.18
CA PHE A 135 16.14 5.62 -1.67
C PHE A 135 16.13 6.96 -2.39
N PRO A 136 15.65 7.01 -3.65
CA PRO A 136 15.79 8.18 -4.51
C PRO A 136 15.22 9.46 -3.90
N LEU A 137 14.04 9.39 -3.24
CA LEU A 137 13.44 10.57 -2.61
C LEU A 137 14.28 11.08 -1.43
N VAL A 138 14.97 10.21 -0.70
CA VAL A 138 15.91 10.60 0.35
C VAL A 138 17.14 11.27 -0.27
N ARG A 139 17.71 10.62 -1.27
CA ARG A 139 18.90 11.12 -1.99
C ARG A 139 18.66 12.49 -2.65
N TRP A 140 17.45 12.75 -3.14
CA TRP A 140 17.03 14.04 -3.68
C TRP A 140 16.56 15.05 -2.62
N GLY A 141 16.48 14.69 -1.34
CA GLY A 141 15.96 15.53 -0.27
C GLY A 141 14.45 15.82 -0.38
N TRP A 142 13.68 14.93 -1.01
CA TRP A 142 12.24 15.12 -1.22
C TRP A 142 11.43 14.68 -0.02
N GLY A 143 10.89 15.64 0.71
CA GLY A 143 9.87 15.44 1.74
C GLY A 143 8.45 15.48 1.18
N LEU A 144 7.46 15.39 2.08
CA LEU A 144 6.04 15.29 1.73
C LEU A 144 5.56 16.42 0.82
N GLU A 145 5.92 17.66 1.12
CA GLU A 145 5.43 18.83 0.36
C GLU A 145 6.04 18.87 -1.05
N LYS A 146 7.30 18.46 -1.21
CA LYS A 146 7.95 18.37 -2.54
C LYS A 146 7.28 17.27 -3.38
N VAL A 147 6.99 16.11 -2.79
CA VAL A 147 6.27 15.02 -3.48
C VAL A 147 4.89 15.49 -3.95
N LYS A 148 4.13 16.16 -3.09
CA LYS A 148 2.80 16.69 -3.46
C LYS A 148 2.87 17.76 -4.55
N SER A 149 3.80 18.71 -4.44
CA SER A 149 3.95 19.78 -5.44
C SER A 149 4.36 19.21 -6.79
N TYR A 150 5.27 18.24 -6.81
CA TYR A 150 5.70 17.55 -8.03
C TYR A 150 4.53 16.84 -8.73
N LEU A 151 3.76 16.04 -7.99
CA LEU A 151 2.58 15.36 -8.55
C LEU A 151 1.54 16.34 -9.08
N LYS A 152 1.32 17.45 -8.36
CA LYS A 152 0.41 18.52 -8.80
C LYS A 152 0.89 19.19 -10.06
N GLU A 153 2.17 19.52 -10.14
CA GLU A 153 2.81 20.11 -11.34
C GLU A 153 2.65 19.20 -12.57
N LYS A 154 2.78 17.88 -12.37
CA LYS A 154 2.58 16.87 -13.42
C LYS A 154 1.10 16.57 -13.73
N GLY A 155 0.16 17.19 -13.02
CA GLY A 155 -1.26 16.90 -13.18
C GLY A 155 -1.68 15.48 -12.77
N ILE A 156 -0.90 14.85 -11.89
CA ILE A 156 -1.11 13.45 -11.49
C ILE A 156 -1.94 13.40 -10.21
N THR A 157 -3.10 12.78 -10.32
CA THR A 157 -3.97 12.51 -9.18
C THR A 157 -3.73 11.12 -8.63
N ILE A 158 -3.60 11.03 -7.31
CA ILE A 158 -3.48 9.76 -6.58
C ILE A 158 -4.87 9.38 -6.05
N PRO A 159 -5.26 8.10 -6.12
CA PRO A 159 -6.50 7.64 -5.51
C PRO A 159 -6.59 8.04 -4.05
N PRO A 160 -7.77 8.39 -3.53
CA PRO A 160 -7.94 8.79 -2.13
C PRO A 160 -7.55 7.66 -1.16
N ARG A 161 -7.65 6.41 -1.64
CA ARG A 161 -7.21 5.21 -0.94
C ARG A 161 -6.33 4.35 -1.82
N THR A 162 -5.21 3.90 -1.26
CA THR A 162 -4.22 3.03 -1.92
C THR A 162 -3.93 1.75 -1.12
N ASP A 163 -4.72 1.51 -0.08
CA ASP A 163 -4.70 0.31 0.75
C ASP A 163 -5.76 -0.71 0.28
N CYS A 164 -5.72 -1.92 0.86
CA CYS A 164 -6.73 -2.95 0.61
C CYS A 164 -8.11 -2.47 1.08
N ASP A 165 -9.17 -2.96 0.43
CA ASP A 165 -10.55 -2.61 0.78
C ASP A 165 -10.96 -3.01 2.21
N ILE A 166 -10.39 -4.10 2.76
CA ILE A 166 -10.61 -4.58 4.14
C ILE A 166 -9.42 -4.28 5.07
N CYS A 167 -8.65 -3.22 4.79
CA CYS A 167 -7.49 -2.86 5.62
C CYS A 167 -7.92 -2.45 7.04
N PHE A 168 -7.34 -3.07 8.06
CA PHE A 168 -7.64 -2.75 9.47
C PHE A 168 -7.23 -1.32 9.87
N TYR A 169 -6.41 -0.64 9.08
CA TYR A 169 -6.08 0.77 9.28
C TYR A 169 -7.18 1.74 8.83
N GLN A 170 -8.22 1.26 8.14
CA GLN A 170 -9.28 2.12 7.64
C GLN A 170 -9.88 3.00 8.74
N ARG A 171 -10.21 4.24 8.37
CA ARG A 171 -11.05 5.12 9.17
C ARG A 171 -12.50 4.64 9.09
N LEU A 172 -13.30 5.02 10.05
CA LEU A 172 -14.68 4.59 10.10
C LEU A 172 -15.49 5.04 8.86
N ILE A 173 -15.22 6.25 8.37
CA ILE A 173 -15.83 6.74 7.14
C ILE A 173 -15.45 5.91 5.91
N GLU A 174 -14.24 5.36 5.86
CA GLU A 174 -13.77 4.51 4.76
C GLU A 174 -14.44 3.12 4.81
N TRP A 175 -14.78 2.61 6.00
CA TRP A 175 -15.64 1.43 6.17
C TRP A 175 -17.06 1.71 5.69
N PHE A 176 -17.63 2.88 5.99
CA PHE A 176 -18.95 3.28 5.51
C PHE A 176 -18.98 3.39 3.96
N GLU A 177 -17.95 4.00 3.37
CA GLU A 177 -17.81 4.08 1.91
C GLU A 177 -17.69 2.69 1.27
N LEU A 178 -16.94 1.76 1.86
CA LEU A 178 -16.86 0.38 1.39
C LEU A 178 -18.23 -0.31 1.41
N TRP A 179 -18.98 -0.17 2.51
CA TRP A 179 -20.33 -0.73 2.63
C TRP A 179 -21.28 -0.18 1.59
N ARG A 180 -21.27 1.13 1.40
CA ARG A 180 -22.18 1.83 0.47
C ARG A 180 -21.85 1.55 -1.00
N ASP A 181 -20.58 1.61 -1.37
CA ASP A 181 -20.14 1.65 -2.76
C ASP A 181 -19.68 0.28 -3.29
N HIS A 182 -19.36 -0.67 -2.40
CA HIS A 182 -18.84 -1.99 -2.75
C HIS A 182 -19.46 -3.10 -1.87
N PRO A 183 -20.79 -3.31 -1.94
CA PRO A 183 -21.51 -4.22 -1.06
C PRO A 183 -21.02 -5.68 -1.16
N ASP A 184 -20.65 -6.15 -2.34
CA ASP A 184 -20.13 -7.51 -2.52
C ASP A 184 -18.82 -7.71 -1.76
N ARG A 185 -17.92 -6.74 -1.83
CA ARG A 185 -16.63 -6.75 -1.10
C ARG A 185 -16.84 -6.66 0.42
N TRP A 186 -17.87 -5.91 0.82
CA TRP A 186 -18.27 -5.85 2.21
C TRP A 186 -18.72 -7.21 2.74
N LEU A 187 -19.59 -7.91 2.02
CA LEU A 187 -20.09 -9.23 2.39
C LEU A 187 -18.97 -10.27 2.47
N GLU A 188 -18.00 -10.23 1.56
CA GLU A 188 -16.81 -11.07 1.66
C GLU A 188 -16.02 -10.78 2.95
N GLY A 189 -15.89 -9.52 3.34
CA GLY A 189 -15.24 -9.14 4.61
C GLY A 189 -15.99 -9.69 5.83
N GLU A 190 -17.32 -9.59 5.88
CA GLU A 190 -18.15 -10.20 6.92
C GLU A 190 -17.96 -11.73 6.98
N ALA A 191 -17.87 -12.38 5.80
CA ALA A 191 -17.62 -13.82 5.73
C ALA A 191 -16.25 -14.18 6.31
N TYR A 192 -15.20 -13.39 6.08
CA TYR A 192 -13.89 -13.62 6.69
C TYR A 192 -13.90 -13.43 8.22
N GLU A 193 -14.60 -12.42 8.73
CA GLU A 193 -14.78 -12.27 10.18
C GLU A 193 -15.51 -13.48 10.78
N SER A 194 -16.58 -13.93 10.14
CA SER A 194 -17.35 -15.11 10.57
C SER A 194 -16.52 -16.39 10.51
N PHE A 195 -15.74 -16.58 9.43
CA PHE A 195 -14.90 -17.77 9.25
C PHE A 195 -13.75 -17.87 10.27
N THR A 196 -13.14 -16.72 10.59
CA THR A 196 -11.98 -16.69 11.48
C THR A 196 -12.34 -16.55 12.96
N GLY A 197 -13.52 -16.00 13.25
CA GLY A 197 -13.94 -15.64 14.61
C GLY A 197 -13.30 -14.35 15.13
N PHE A 198 -12.58 -13.61 14.27
CA PHE A 198 -11.91 -12.34 14.59
C PHE A 198 -12.56 -11.19 13.84
N THR A 199 -12.22 -9.96 14.22
CA THR A 199 -12.67 -8.73 13.55
C THR A 199 -11.48 -7.95 12.97
N PHE A 200 -11.67 -7.25 11.85
CA PHE A 200 -10.64 -6.36 11.29
C PHE A 200 -10.38 -5.14 12.16
N ARG A 201 -11.38 -4.70 12.91
CA ARG A 201 -11.29 -3.57 13.83
C ARG A 201 -11.18 -4.07 15.27
N SER A 202 -10.49 -3.29 16.11
CA SER A 202 -10.50 -3.54 17.56
C SER A 202 -11.76 -2.93 18.17
N ASP A 203 -12.33 -3.62 19.15
CA ASP A 203 -13.43 -3.15 20.01
C ASP A 203 -13.02 -1.98 20.92
N GLN A 204 -11.72 -1.84 21.17
CA GLN A 204 -11.16 -0.76 21.99
C GLN A 204 -10.88 0.52 21.20
N ARG A 205 -11.16 0.55 19.89
CA ARG A 205 -10.78 1.65 19.02
C ARG A 205 -11.64 2.89 19.18
N ASP A 206 -12.94 2.69 19.31
CA ASP A 206 -13.97 3.72 19.46
C ASP A 206 -15.30 3.07 19.94
N THR A 207 -16.38 3.86 19.95
CA THR A 207 -17.72 3.41 20.42
C THR A 207 -18.53 2.67 19.34
N TRP A 208 -18.00 2.44 18.17
CA TRP A 208 -18.68 1.72 17.09
C TRP A 208 -18.40 0.22 17.18
N PRO A 209 -19.30 -0.63 16.66
CA PRO A 209 -19.04 -2.06 16.61
C PRO A 209 -17.72 -2.40 15.96
N ALA A 210 -17.00 -3.38 16.49
CA ALA A 210 -15.76 -3.87 15.91
C ALA A 210 -16.03 -4.69 14.64
N SER A 211 -17.10 -5.52 14.64
CA SER A 211 -17.41 -6.38 13.50
C SER A 211 -18.05 -5.62 12.33
N MET A 212 -17.72 -6.03 11.11
CA MET A 212 -18.33 -5.50 9.90
C MET A 212 -19.85 -5.69 9.91
N LYS A 213 -20.37 -6.84 10.37
CA LYS A 213 -21.81 -7.06 10.55
C LYS A 213 -22.43 -6.05 11.50
N GLY A 214 -21.80 -5.77 12.63
CA GLY A 214 -22.27 -4.75 13.57
C GLY A 214 -22.26 -3.35 12.99
N LEU A 215 -21.21 -2.99 12.25
CA LEU A 215 -21.14 -1.71 11.52
C LEU A 215 -22.26 -1.58 10.50
N ARG A 216 -22.52 -2.63 9.71
CA ARG A 216 -23.61 -2.63 8.73
C ARG A 216 -24.96 -2.33 9.39
N LEU A 217 -25.27 -2.95 10.52
CA LEU A 217 -26.53 -2.68 11.23
C LEU A 217 -26.65 -1.22 11.69
N GLU A 218 -25.54 -0.58 12.09
CA GLU A 218 -25.55 0.84 12.43
C GLU A 218 -25.74 1.73 11.18
N PHE A 219 -25.13 1.37 10.07
CA PHE A 219 -25.26 2.09 8.80
C PHE A 219 -26.67 1.96 8.22
N GLU A 220 -27.28 0.78 8.27
CA GLU A 220 -28.67 0.52 7.86
C GLU A 220 -29.69 1.30 8.71
N ARG A 221 -29.37 1.61 9.98
CA ARG A 221 -30.14 2.50 10.85
C ARG A 221 -29.94 3.99 10.54
N GLY A 222 -29.15 4.33 9.51
CA GLY A 222 -28.89 5.69 9.09
C GLY A 222 -27.79 6.41 9.86
N LYS A 223 -27.01 5.70 10.68
CA LYS A 223 -25.89 6.29 11.41
C LYS A 223 -24.68 6.46 10.49
N ILE A 224 -24.29 7.71 10.22
CA ILE A 224 -23.19 8.07 9.32
C ILE A 224 -21.97 8.50 10.15
N PRO A 225 -20.77 7.90 9.91
CA PRO A 225 -19.56 8.32 10.60
C PRO A 225 -19.13 9.74 10.22
N LYS A 226 -18.54 10.46 11.18
CA LYS A 226 -17.90 11.75 10.88
C LYS A 226 -16.72 11.53 9.93
N ASP A 227 -16.63 12.34 8.90
CA ASP A 227 -15.44 12.38 8.06
C ASP A 227 -14.31 13.10 8.79
N THR A 228 -13.33 12.35 9.22
CA THR A 228 -12.16 12.87 9.95
C THR A 228 -10.96 13.11 9.03
N ARG A 229 -11.13 13.03 7.71
CA ARG A 229 -10.03 13.18 6.75
C ARG A 229 -9.52 14.62 6.67
N ASN A 230 -10.38 15.62 6.94
CA ASN A 230 -10.04 17.07 6.97
C ASN A 230 -9.10 17.51 5.82
N GLY A 231 -9.32 17.02 4.59
CA GLY A 231 -8.42 17.27 3.46
C GLY A 231 -7.03 16.60 3.58
N LYS A 232 -6.74 15.95 4.68
CA LYS A 232 -5.49 15.19 4.85
C LYS A 232 -5.66 13.81 4.26
N GLN A 233 -5.08 13.58 3.09
CA GLN A 233 -4.79 12.21 2.65
C GLN A 233 -4.07 11.51 3.79
N ARG A 234 -4.42 10.24 4.07
CA ARG A 234 -3.58 9.41 4.91
C ARG A 234 -2.16 9.51 4.38
N THR A 235 -1.23 9.91 5.22
CA THR A 235 0.15 9.50 5.02
C THR A 235 0.09 7.98 4.96
N SER A 236 0.37 7.40 3.79
CA SER A 236 0.13 5.98 3.54
C SER A 236 0.84 5.14 4.59
N MET A 237 0.11 4.67 5.60
CA MET A 237 0.68 3.77 6.62
C MET A 237 0.88 2.35 6.08
N CYS A 238 0.49 2.08 4.85
CA CYS A 238 0.83 0.88 4.11
C CYS A 238 2.05 1.11 3.22
N SER A 239 2.99 1.98 3.63
CA SER A 239 4.31 1.97 3.04
C SER A 239 4.95 0.61 3.36
N TRP A 240 5.70 0.08 2.44
CA TRP A 240 6.50 -1.14 2.55
C TRP A 240 7.35 -1.20 3.84
N CYS A 241 7.43 -0.10 4.56
CA CYS A 241 8.39 0.20 5.60
C CYS A 241 7.81 0.57 6.96
N ALA A 242 6.53 0.55 7.18
CA ALA A 242 6.00 0.83 8.49
C ALA A 242 5.98 -0.44 9.34
N ARG A 243 7.05 -0.63 10.15
CA ARG A 243 7.33 -1.56 11.26
C ARG A 243 6.91 -3.01 11.08
#